data_dd8b3379b7653688cfbf9ae409c3483d
#
_entry.id   dd8b3379b7653688cfbf9ae409c3483d
#
_cell.length_a   1.000
_cell.length_b   1.000
_cell.length_c   1.000
_cell.angle_alpha   90.00
_cell.angle_beta   90.00
_cell.angle_gamma   90.00
#
_symmetry.space_group_name_H-M   'P 1'
#
loop_
_entity.id
_entity.type
_entity.pdbx_description
1 polymer ?
#
loop_
_entity_poly.entity_id
_entity_poly.type
_entity_poly.pdbx_seq_one_letter_code
_entity_poly.pdbx_strand_id
1 'polypeptide(L)'
;MARKSRKETVVLPAPEMDTSCRAGIYVRLSVEDKHTHTVSIETQQLIIARYLEQNPEIIVVQTYIDNGATGTNFHRPGFQQMLSDIEAGLINCVIVKDLSRLGRNVIDTGYYIERYFPMQKVRFIAVNDRYDSSSPDNAHDGIIIPLRNMINEAYAMDIARKIKAQQRQAMKDGKYVGGRT
;
A
#
# COMPACT_ATOMS: atom_id res chain seq x y z
N MET A 1 -20.92 -24.03 60.86
CA MET A 1 -21.38 -23.71 59.49
C MET A 1 -20.52 -22.59 58.94
N ALA A 2 -19.65 -22.91 57.98
CA ALA A 2 -18.71 -21.94 57.41
C ALA A 2 -19.28 -21.35 56.13
N ARG A 3 -19.41 -20.02 56.10
CA ARG A 3 -19.97 -19.23 54.98
C ARG A 3 -18.88 -19.03 53.93
N LYS A 4 -19.01 -19.70 52.75
CA LYS A 4 -18.11 -19.50 51.60
C LYS A 4 -18.37 -18.12 51.01
N SER A 5 -17.37 -17.22 51.10
CA SER A 5 -17.34 -15.95 50.40
C SER A 5 -17.16 -16.17 48.88
N ARG A 6 -18.15 -15.79 48.12
CA ARG A 6 -18.11 -15.81 46.63
C ARG A 6 -17.33 -14.57 46.20
N LYS A 7 -16.08 -14.75 45.74
CA LYS A 7 -15.35 -13.67 45.07
C LYS A 7 -16.05 -13.36 43.74
N GLU A 8 -16.63 -12.19 43.62
CA GLU A 8 -17.08 -11.65 42.35
C GLU A 8 -15.83 -11.34 41.50
N THR A 9 -15.68 -12.07 40.41
CA THR A 9 -14.67 -11.78 39.39
C THR A 9 -15.18 -10.58 38.62
N VAL A 10 -14.58 -9.41 38.86
CA VAL A 10 -14.81 -8.21 38.03
C VAL A 10 -14.21 -8.51 36.67
N VAL A 11 -15.06 -8.84 35.70
CA VAL A 11 -14.68 -8.92 34.30
C VAL A 11 -14.54 -7.50 33.81
N LEU A 12 -13.28 -7.02 33.68
CA LEU A 12 -13.00 -5.77 32.99
C LEU A 12 -13.52 -5.89 31.56
N PRO A 13 -14.29 -4.92 31.05
CA PRO A 13 -14.68 -4.92 29.64
C PRO A 13 -13.40 -4.95 28.79
N ALA A 14 -13.37 -5.82 27.78
CA ALA A 14 -12.32 -5.83 26.80
C ALA A 14 -12.20 -4.39 26.21
N PRO A 15 -10.99 -3.89 25.97
CA PRO A 15 -10.84 -2.58 25.38
C PRO A 15 -11.64 -2.55 24.07
N GLU A 16 -12.58 -1.63 23.96
CA GLU A 16 -13.32 -1.37 22.72
C GLU A 16 -12.27 -1.12 21.64
N MET A 17 -12.17 -2.02 20.67
CA MET A 17 -11.30 -1.80 19.53
C MET A 17 -11.85 -0.57 18.81
N ASP A 18 -11.08 0.50 18.80
CA ASP A 18 -11.38 1.70 18.04
C ASP A 18 -11.57 1.32 16.57
N THR A 19 -12.83 1.17 16.17
CA THR A 19 -13.23 0.80 14.81
C THR A 19 -13.24 2.00 13.88
N SER A 20 -12.86 3.19 14.39
CA SER A 20 -12.80 4.41 13.57
C SER A 20 -11.77 4.26 12.46
N CYS A 21 -12.19 4.58 11.23
CA CYS A 21 -11.32 4.59 10.07
C CYS A 21 -10.54 5.91 10.02
N ARG A 22 -9.31 5.91 10.56
CA ARG A 22 -8.41 7.08 10.56
C ARG A 22 -7.56 7.06 9.30
N ALA A 23 -7.88 7.94 8.36
CA ALA A 23 -7.28 7.95 7.04
C ALA A 23 -6.13 8.95 6.89
N GLY A 24 -5.05 8.48 6.26
CA GLY A 24 -4.04 9.31 5.63
C GLY A 24 -4.29 9.41 4.14
N ILE A 25 -4.41 10.62 3.63
CA ILE A 25 -4.50 10.86 2.18
C ILE A 25 -3.08 10.97 1.63
N TYR A 26 -2.75 10.16 0.62
CA TYR A 26 -1.47 10.27 -0.06
C TYR A 26 -1.66 10.76 -1.50
N VAL A 27 -1.00 11.87 -1.83
CA VAL A 27 -1.01 12.48 -3.17
C VAL A 27 0.41 12.68 -3.67
N ARG A 28 0.63 12.43 -4.96
CA ARG A 28 1.94 12.55 -5.58
C ARG A 28 1.85 13.18 -6.97
N LEU A 29 2.78 14.10 -7.24
CA LEU A 29 3.00 14.65 -8.57
C LEU A 29 4.45 14.36 -8.99
N SER A 30 4.63 13.69 -10.13
CA SER A 30 5.97 13.50 -10.71
C SER A 30 6.41 14.72 -11.51
N VAL A 31 7.72 14.83 -11.79
CA VAL A 31 8.25 15.89 -12.66
C VAL A 31 7.61 15.83 -14.05
N GLU A 32 7.34 14.63 -14.54
CA GLU A 32 6.74 14.39 -15.85
C GLU A 32 5.25 14.81 -15.89
N ASP A 33 4.54 14.68 -14.76
CA ASP A 33 3.12 15.02 -14.64
C ASP A 33 2.86 16.54 -14.57
N LYS A 34 3.90 17.37 -14.36
CA LYS A 34 3.77 18.85 -14.22
C LYS A 34 3.20 19.56 -15.45
N HIS A 35 3.24 18.92 -16.60
CA HIS A 35 2.74 19.49 -17.86
C HIS A 35 1.29 19.10 -18.16
N THR A 36 0.62 18.33 -17.31
CA THR A 36 -0.74 17.84 -17.55
C THR A 36 -1.67 18.40 -16.49
N HIS A 37 -2.51 19.37 -16.84
CA HIS A 37 -3.46 20.03 -15.94
C HIS A 37 -4.45 19.09 -15.22
N THR A 38 -4.65 17.88 -15.74
CA THR A 38 -5.57 16.87 -15.18
C THR A 38 -4.99 16.05 -14.04
N VAL A 39 -3.71 16.24 -13.69
CA VAL A 39 -2.98 15.39 -12.74
C VAL A 39 -2.47 16.17 -11.53
N SER A 40 -2.94 17.40 -11.32
CA SER A 40 -2.47 18.24 -10.21
C SER A 40 -2.79 17.64 -8.84
N ILE A 41 -2.06 18.09 -7.81
CA ILE A 41 -2.31 17.69 -6.41
C ILE A 41 -3.74 18.05 -6.00
N GLU A 42 -4.20 19.24 -6.39
CA GLU A 42 -5.54 19.74 -6.09
C GLU A 42 -6.62 18.86 -6.72
N THR A 43 -6.41 18.41 -7.96
CA THR A 43 -7.35 17.49 -8.63
C THR A 43 -7.44 16.15 -7.93
N GLN A 44 -6.29 15.62 -7.44
CA GLN A 44 -6.28 14.38 -6.66
C GLN A 44 -7.05 14.55 -5.36
N GLN A 45 -6.80 15.64 -4.62
CA GLN A 45 -7.50 15.94 -3.38
C GLN A 45 -9.01 16.14 -3.60
N LEU A 46 -9.43 16.80 -4.68
CA LEU A 46 -10.84 16.99 -5.01
C LEU A 46 -11.57 15.65 -5.27
N ILE A 47 -10.92 14.73 -5.99
CA ILE A 47 -11.49 13.39 -6.25
C ILE A 47 -11.65 12.62 -4.95
N ILE A 48 -10.64 12.66 -4.07
CA ILE A 48 -10.70 11.99 -2.78
C ILE A 48 -11.74 12.65 -1.87
N ALA A 49 -11.86 13.98 -1.87
CA ALA A 49 -12.86 14.70 -1.09
C ALA A 49 -14.29 14.27 -1.46
N ARG A 50 -14.59 14.16 -2.76
CA ARG A 50 -15.89 13.65 -3.23
C ARG A 50 -16.18 12.22 -2.79
N TYR A 51 -15.15 11.38 -2.76
CA TYR A 51 -15.29 10.03 -2.23
C TYR A 51 -15.61 10.03 -0.73
N LEU A 52 -14.94 10.89 0.05
CA LEU A 52 -15.15 11.03 1.49
C LEU A 52 -16.54 11.59 1.84
N GLU A 53 -17.13 12.45 1.00
CA GLU A 53 -18.53 12.91 1.17
C GLU A 53 -19.53 11.74 1.16
N GLN A 54 -19.21 10.65 0.46
CA GLN A 54 -20.04 9.44 0.37
C GLN A 54 -19.68 8.38 1.44
N ASN A 55 -18.59 8.60 2.18
CA ASN A 55 -18.05 7.68 3.20
C ASN A 55 -17.72 8.43 4.50
N PRO A 56 -18.75 8.97 5.21
CA PRO A 56 -18.55 9.85 6.37
C PRO A 56 -17.95 9.13 7.59
N GLU A 57 -17.89 7.80 7.59
CA GLU A 57 -17.22 7.00 8.62
C GLU A 57 -15.69 7.10 8.55
N ILE A 58 -15.14 7.64 7.47
CA ILE A 58 -13.69 7.81 7.29
C ILE A 58 -13.26 9.18 7.79
N ILE A 59 -12.44 9.20 8.82
CA ILE A 59 -11.91 10.42 9.43
C ILE A 59 -10.52 10.70 8.86
N VAL A 60 -10.36 11.80 8.15
CA VAL A 60 -9.04 12.23 7.64
C VAL A 60 -8.21 12.81 8.76
N VAL A 61 -7.06 12.20 9.02
CA VAL A 61 -6.09 12.64 10.04
C VAL A 61 -5.02 13.52 9.42
N GLN A 62 -4.47 13.11 8.27
CA GLN A 62 -3.32 13.76 7.66
C GLN A 62 -3.34 13.61 6.13
N THR A 63 -2.76 14.61 5.45
CA THR A 63 -2.47 14.54 4.01
C THR A 63 -0.96 14.58 3.78
N TYR A 64 -0.44 13.58 3.08
CA TYR A 64 0.97 13.44 2.72
C TYR A 64 1.15 13.80 1.26
N ILE A 65 2.11 14.68 0.97
CA ILE A 65 2.30 15.25 -0.36
C ILE A 65 3.75 15.06 -0.79
N ASP A 66 3.94 14.40 -1.94
CA ASP A 66 5.23 14.31 -2.61
C ASP A 66 5.16 15.00 -3.98
N ASN A 67 5.71 16.20 -4.07
CA ASN A 67 5.73 17.00 -5.30
C ASN A 67 7.12 16.93 -5.96
N GLY A 68 7.17 16.48 -7.22
CA GLY A 68 8.41 16.35 -7.98
C GLY A 68 9.19 15.06 -7.69
N ALA A 69 8.62 14.12 -6.92
CA ALA A 69 9.23 12.82 -6.66
C ALA A 69 8.96 11.84 -7.81
N THR A 70 9.99 11.07 -8.21
CA THR A 70 9.81 10.01 -9.20
C THR A 70 8.93 8.90 -8.66
N GLY A 71 8.10 8.29 -9.52
CA GLY A 71 7.26 7.14 -9.14
C GLY A 71 8.02 5.82 -8.99
N THR A 72 9.34 5.82 -9.22
CA THR A 72 10.16 4.60 -9.33
C THR A 72 10.75 4.12 -8.02
N ASN A 73 10.79 4.95 -7.00
CA ASN A 73 11.25 4.57 -5.66
C ASN A 73 10.30 5.09 -4.57
N PHE A 74 10.44 4.58 -3.36
CA PHE A 74 9.63 4.95 -2.19
C PHE A 74 10.40 5.79 -1.15
N HIS A 75 11.62 6.24 -1.49
CA HIS A 75 12.38 7.21 -0.68
C HIS A 75 11.86 8.63 -0.90
N ARG A 76 10.62 8.87 -0.48
CA ARG A 76 9.90 10.13 -0.61
C ARG A 76 9.50 10.61 0.77
N PRO A 77 9.74 11.90 1.12
CA PRO A 77 9.46 12.40 2.47
C PRO A 77 8.02 12.18 2.93
N GLY A 78 7.04 12.52 2.08
CA GLY A 78 5.62 12.35 2.41
C GLY A 78 5.25 10.87 2.57
N PHE A 79 5.76 9.99 1.70
CA PHE A 79 5.54 8.56 1.82
C PHE A 79 6.17 7.96 3.09
N GLN A 80 7.41 8.35 3.42
CA GLN A 80 8.08 7.90 4.63
C GLN A 80 7.36 8.37 5.89
N GLN A 81 6.87 9.61 5.91
CA GLN A 81 6.07 10.12 7.01
C GLN A 81 4.77 9.31 7.18
N MET A 82 4.10 8.99 6.07
CA MET A 82 2.91 8.14 6.08
C MET A 82 3.19 6.76 6.70
N LEU A 83 4.32 6.12 6.35
CA LEU A 83 4.71 4.84 6.94
C LEU A 83 4.98 4.96 8.44
N SER A 84 5.66 6.02 8.87
CA SER A 84 5.93 6.30 10.29
C SER A 84 4.62 6.47 11.08
N ASP A 85 3.63 7.17 10.52
CA ASP A 85 2.34 7.41 11.16
C ASP A 85 1.49 6.12 11.21
N ILE A 86 1.65 5.22 10.23
CA ILE A 86 1.08 3.86 10.27
C ILE A 86 1.71 3.07 11.42
N GLU A 87 3.03 3.05 11.53
CA GLU A 87 3.76 2.31 12.57
C GLU A 87 3.45 2.85 13.97
N ALA A 88 3.23 4.17 14.08
CA ALA A 88 2.78 4.81 15.31
C ALA A 88 1.29 4.57 15.63
N GLY A 89 0.53 3.92 14.73
CA GLY A 89 -0.90 3.68 14.90
C GLY A 89 -1.77 4.95 14.80
N LEU A 90 -1.23 6.04 14.27
CA LEU A 90 -1.97 7.30 14.10
C LEU A 90 -3.01 7.18 13.00
N ILE A 91 -2.70 6.47 11.92
CA ILE A 91 -3.59 6.15 10.82
C ILE A 91 -3.70 4.62 10.62
N ASN A 92 -4.88 4.15 10.26
CA ASN A 92 -5.18 2.75 9.94
C ASN A 92 -5.85 2.60 8.56
N CYS A 93 -5.87 3.67 7.78
CA CYS A 93 -6.38 3.70 6.42
C CYS A 93 -5.49 4.60 5.56
N VAL A 94 -5.23 4.18 4.32
CA VAL A 94 -4.52 4.98 3.32
C VAL A 94 -5.41 5.14 2.11
N ILE A 95 -5.59 6.39 1.66
CA ILE A 95 -6.42 6.73 0.50
C ILE A 95 -5.56 7.41 -0.55
N VAL A 96 -5.63 6.88 -1.78
CA VAL A 96 -5.01 7.47 -2.97
C VAL A 96 -6.06 7.69 -4.06
N LYS A 97 -5.78 8.58 -5.00
CA LYS A 97 -6.63 8.76 -6.17
C LYS A 97 -6.67 7.49 -7.03
N ASP A 98 -5.52 6.92 -7.33
CA ASP A 98 -5.32 5.71 -8.12
C ASP A 98 -4.01 5.00 -7.71
N LEU A 99 -3.85 3.74 -8.08
CA LEU A 99 -2.67 2.91 -7.75
C LEU A 99 -1.36 3.53 -8.21
N SER A 100 -1.37 4.27 -9.34
CA SER A 100 -0.16 4.90 -9.87
C SER A 100 0.38 6.01 -8.95
N ARG A 101 -0.47 6.56 -8.06
CA ARG A 101 -0.04 7.54 -7.05
C ARG A 101 0.80 6.87 -5.97
N LEU A 102 0.48 5.63 -5.58
CA LEU A 102 1.31 4.88 -4.63
C LEU A 102 2.70 4.63 -5.21
N GLY A 103 2.80 4.06 -6.41
CA GLY A 103 4.06 3.82 -7.10
C GLY A 103 3.86 3.40 -8.54
N ARG A 104 4.91 3.60 -9.37
CA ARG A 104 4.97 3.09 -10.76
C ARG A 104 5.73 1.76 -10.84
N ASN A 105 6.52 1.43 -9.83
CA ASN A 105 7.15 0.12 -9.73
C ASN A 105 6.11 -0.89 -9.23
N VAL A 106 5.74 -1.80 -10.09
CA VAL A 106 4.69 -2.81 -9.84
C VAL A 106 5.07 -3.73 -8.69
N ILE A 107 6.35 -4.10 -8.57
CA ILE A 107 6.86 -4.99 -7.52
C ILE A 107 6.72 -4.33 -6.15
N ASP A 108 7.22 -3.11 -6.01
CA ASP A 108 7.21 -2.40 -4.74
C ASP A 108 5.79 -2.00 -4.34
N THR A 109 4.97 -1.55 -5.31
CA THR A 109 3.56 -1.23 -5.08
C THR A 109 2.79 -2.46 -4.59
N GLY A 110 3.02 -3.61 -5.24
CA GLY A 110 2.44 -4.88 -4.84
C GLY A 110 2.86 -5.32 -3.44
N TYR A 111 4.14 -5.13 -3.07
CA TYR A 111 4.61 -5.40 -1.71
C TYR A 111 3.80 -4.61 -0.66
N TYR A 112 3.60 -3.29 -0.88
CA TYR A 112 2.83 -2.48 0.06
C TYR A 112 1.37 -2.93 0.14
N ILE A 113 0.70 -3.18 -0.99
CA ILE A 113 -0.72 -3.52 -1.03
C ILE A 113 -0.97 -4.94 -0.50
N GLU A 114 -0.12 -5.92 -0.87
CA GLU A 114 -0.37 -7.34 -0.56
C GLU A 114 0.29 -7.80 0.74
N ARG A 115 1.29 -7.08 1.24
CA ARG A 115 2.06 -7.49 2.41
C ARG A 115 2.06 -6.45 3.51
N TYR A 116 2.62 -5.26 3.25
CA TYR A 116 2.87 -4.26 4.29
C TYR A 116 1.55 -3.75 4.92
N PHE A 117 0.61 -3.25 4.13
CA PHE A 117 -0.65 -2.74 4.66
C PHE A 117 -1.47 -3.81 5.39
N PRO A 118 -1.65 -5.04 4.86
CA PRO A 118 -2.32 -6.10 5.60
C PRO A 118 -1.60 -6.49 6.91
N MET A 119 -0.27 -6.56 6.93
CA MET A 119 0.50 -6.84 8.15
C MET A 119 0.28 -5.76 9.22
N GLN A 120 0.19 -4.50 8.83
CA GLN A 120 -0.09 -3.36 9.71
C GLN A 120 -1.60 -3.17 9.99
N LYS A 121 -2.46 -4.03 9.45
CA LYS A 121 -3.94 -3.93 9.53
C LYS A 121 -4.45 -2.58 8.99
N VAL A 122 -3.82 -2.07 7.96
CA VAL A 122 -4.17 -0.81 7.30
C VAL A 122 -5.10 -1.10 6.11
N ARG A 123 -6.27 -0.46 6.11
CA ARG A 123 -7.17 -0.42 4.95
C ARG A 123 -6.55 0.42 3.84
N PHE A 124 -6.54 -0.06 2.62
CA PHE A 124 -6.02 0.68 1.46
C PHE A 124 -7.12 0.90 0.43
N ILE A 125 -7.29 2.15 0.01
CA ILE A 125 -8.34 2.59 -0.93
C ILE A 125 -7.71 3.33 -2.10
N ALA A 126 -8.01 2.89 -3.34
CA ALA A 126 -7.68 3.59 -4.58
C ALA A 126 -8.98 3.97 -5.30
N VAL A 127 -9.36 5.26 -5.22
CA VAL A 127 -10.71 5.75 -5.55
C VAL A 127 -11.08 5.49 -7.01
N ASN A 128 -10.23 5.91 -7.96
CA ASN A 128 -10.51 5.76 -9.39
C ASN A 128 -10.47 4.29 -9.84
N ASP A 129 -9.64 3.48 -9.19
CA ASP A 129 -9.52 2.06 -9.47
C ASP A 129 -10.65 1.25 -8.80
N ARG A 130 -11.51 1.91 -8.00
CA ARG A 130 -12.58 1.28 -7.21
C ARG A 130 -12.07 0.14 -6.34
N TYR A 131 -10.85 0.28 -5.85
CA TYR A 131 -10.22 -0.71 -5.01
C TYR A 131 -10.32 -0.32 -3.54
N ASP A 132 -10.77 -1.25 -2.71
CA ASP A 132 -10.83 -1.12 -1.26
C ASP A 132 -10.47 -2.46 -0.63
N SER A 133 -9.38 -2.51 0.12
CA SER A 133 -8.88 -3.75 0.71
C SER A 133 -9.80 -4.36 1.78
N SER A 134 -10.77 -3.60 2.31
CA SER A 134 -11.75 -4.08 3.30
C SER A 134 -13.07 -4.55 2.68
N SER A 135 -13.31 -4.30 1.39
CA SER A 135 -14.54 -4.71 0.74
C SER A 135 -14.60 -6.24 0.58
N PRO A 136 -15.68 -6.91 1.04
CA PRO A 136 -15.89 -8.33 0.78
C PRO A 136 -16.06 -8.64 -0.71
N ASP A 137 -16.55 -7.67 -1.48
CA ASP A 137 -16.58 -7.67 -2.94
C ASP A 137 -15.22 -7.35 -3.57
N ASN A 138 -14.12 -7.55 -2.86
CA ASN A 138 -12.79 -7.70 -3.44
C ASN A 138 -12.70 -8.87 -4.46
N ALA A 139 -13.82 -9.43 -4.81
CA ALA A 139 -14.14 -10.03 -6.11
C ALA A 139 -13.86 -9.07 -7.30
N HIS A 140 -13.25 -7.93 -7.05
CA HIS A 140 -12.50 -7.12 -7.99
C HIS A 140 -11.18 -7.82 -8.32
N ASP A 141 -11.28 -9.12 -8.51
CA ASP A 141 -10.46 -9.94 -9.37
C ASP A 141 -10.05 -9.17 -10.65
N GLY A 142 -10.83 -8.18 -11.04
CA GLY A 142 -10.55 -7.31 -12.18
C GLY A 142 -9.27 -6.46 -12.08
N ILE A 143 -8.81 -6.08 -10.88
CA ILE A 143 -7.56 -5.30 -10.72
C ILE A 143 -6.50 -6.09 -9.95
N ILE A 144 -6.90 -6.81 -8.91
CA ILE A 144 -5.95 -7.58 -8.08
C ILE A 144 -5.33 -8.73 -8.84
N ILE A 145 -6.11 -9.51 -9.61
CA ILE A 145 -5.54 -10.61 -10.40
C ILE A 145 -4.57 -10.11 -11.47
N PRO A 146 -4.90 -9.12 -12.32
CA PRO A 146 -3.93 -8.52 -13.23
C PRO A 146 -2.71 -7.93 -12.51
N LEU A 147 -2.90 -7.24 -11.39
CA LEU A 147 -1.80 -6.69 -10.60
C LEU A 147 -0.88 -7.80 -10.08
N ARG A 148 -1.42 -8.88 -9.49
CA ARG A 148 -0.65 -10.06 -9.08
C ARG A 148 0.10 -10.70 -10.23
N ASN A 149 -0.55 -10.86 -11.37
CA ASN A 149 0.07 -11.44 -12.55
C ASN A 149 1.22 -10.56 -13.04
N MET A 150 1.04 -9.25 -13.11
CA MET A 150 2.09 -8.30 -13.46
C MET A 150 3.25 -8.34 -12.45
N ILE A 151 2.97 -8.44 -11.15
CA ILE A 151 3.98 -8.56 -10.09
C ILE A 151 4.78 -9.86 -10.28
N ASN A 152 4.09 -10.99 -10.46
CA ASN A 152 4.72 -12.28 -10.66
C ASN A 152 5.58 -12.32 -11.94
N GLU A 153 5.10 -11.73 -13.04
CA GLU A 153 5.85 -11.59 -14.27
C GLU A 153 7.09 -10.69 -14.10
N ALA A 154 6.94 -9.58 -13.41
CA ALA A 154 8.06 -8.68 -13.10
C ALA A 154 9.14 -9.34 -12.23
N TYR A 155 8.75 -10.15 -11.24
CA TYR A 155 9.68 -10.97 -10.46
C TYR A 155 10.38 -12.00 -11.31
N ALA A 156 9.64 -12.71 -12.17
CA ALA A 156 10.23 -13.71 -13.08
C ALA A 156 11.26 -13.07 -14.04
N MET A 157 10.94 -11.89 -14.60
CA MET A 157 11.87 -11.13 -15.45
C MET A 157 13.12 -10.67 -14.69
N ASP A 158 12.97 -10.20 -13.45
CA ASP A 158 14.12 -9.76 -12.63
C ASP A 158 15.03 -10.94 -12.28
N ILE A 159 14.46 -12.06 -11.88
CA ILE A 159 15.21 -13.32 -11.63
C ILE A 159 15.93 -13.77 -12.90
N ALA A 160 15.24 -13.81 -14.05
CA ALA A 160 15.85 -14.22 -15.33
C ALA A 160 17.00 -13.28 -15.71
N ARG A 161 16.86 -11.97 -15.48
CA ARG A 161 17.93 -10.97 -15.73
C ARG A 161 19.15 -11.21 -14.83
N LYS A 162 18.91 -11.47 -13.54
CA LYS A 162 19.98 -11.78 -12.58
C LYS A 162 20.72 -13.08 -12.93
N ILE A 163 19.99 -14.13 -13.27
CA ILE A 163 20.60 -15.40 -13.73
C ILE A 163 21.46 -15.18 -14.98
N LYS A 164 20.93 -14.47 -16.00
CA LYS A 164 21.69 -14.17 -17.21
C LYS A 164 22.95 -13.33 -16.93
N ALA A 165 22.88 -12.39 -16.00
CA ALA A 165 24.02 -11.59 -15.61
C ALA A 165 25.10 -12.45 -14.90
N GLN A 166 24.71 -13.34 -13.99
CA GLN A 166 25.61 -14.28 -13.32
C GLN A 166 26.24 -15.25 -14.30
N GLN A 167 25.47 -15.80 -15.25
CA GLN A 167 25.99 -16.71 -16.29
C GLN A 167 27.01 -15.99 -17.17
N ARG A 168 26.74 -14.74 -17.61
CA ARG A 168 27.70 -13.96 -18.40
C ARG A 168 28.99 -13.69 -17.63
N GLN A 169 28.89 -13.39 -16.33
CA GLN A 169 30.07 -13.18 -15.51
C GLN A 169 30.87 -14.46 -15.32
N ALA A 170 30.21 -15.59 -15.04
CA ALA A 170 30.84 -16.89 -14.91
C ALA A 170 31.56 -17.33 -16.23
N MET A 171 30.94 -17.05 -17.39
CA MET A 171 31.58 -17.28 -18.70
C MET A 171 32.83 -16.41 -18.89
N LYS A 172 32.79 -15.14 -18.49
CA LYS A 172 33.97 -14.26 -18.55
C LYS A 172 35.10 -14.72 -17.62
N ASP A 173 34.74 -15.31 -16.47
CA ASP A 173 35.68 -15.88 -15.50
C ASP A 173 36.16 -17.29 -15.89
N GLY A 174 35.83 -17.79 -17.10
CA GLY A 174 36.23 -19.10 -17.59
C GLY A 174 35.53 -20.29 -16.90
N LYS A 175 34.43 -20.06 -16.15
CA LYS A 175 33.67 -21.11 -15.50
C LYS A 175 32.62 -21.70 -16.46
N TYR A 176 32.55 -23.04 -16.52
CA TYR A 176 31.55 -23.73 -17.31
C TYR A 176 30.13 -23.52 -16.71
N VAL A 177 29.20 -23.02 -17.53
CA VAL A 177 27.82 -22.70 -17.11
C VAL A 177 26.80 -23.61 -17.86
N GLY A 178 27.24 -24.72 -18.44
CA GLY A 178 26.36 -25.68 -19.11
C GLY A 178 25.68 -26.62 -18.10
N GLY A 179 24.37 -26.85 -18.27
CA GLY A 179 23.66 -27.89 -17.54
C GLY A 179 24.19 -29.28 -17.94
N ARG A 180 24.35 -30.17 -16.97
CA ARG A 180 24.53 -31.59 -17.24
C ARG A 180 23.22 -32.11 -17.88
N THR A 181 23.26 -32.63 -19.09
CA THR A 181 22.22 -33.46 -19.66
C THR A 181 22.09 -34.77 -18.88
#